data_a9541e00d920af8eafb95bc180c519d2
#
_entry.id   a9541e00d920af8eafb95bc180c519d2
#
_cell.length_a   1.000
_cell.length_b   1.000
_cell.length_c   1.000
_cell.angle_alpha   90.00
_cell.angle_beta   90.00
_cell.angle_gamma   90.00
#
_symmetry.space_group_name_H-M   'P 1'
#
loop_
_entity.id
_entity.type
_entity.pdbx_description
1 polymer ?
#
loop_
_entity_poly.entity_id
_entity_poly.type
_entity_poly.pdbx_seq_one_letter_code
_entity_poly.pdbx_strand_id
1 'polypeptide(L)'
;MFKKILFPLVALFMLAGCAKPPTTIEVSPTITLPQQDPSLMGVTVSINGADQRTDQALAKVTRDNQIVTLTASRDLRFLLQEVLEKQMTARGYMVGPNGPVNLQIIVSQLYADVSQGNVRYNIATKADIAIIATAQNGNKMTKNYRA
;
A
#
# COMPACT_ATOMS: atom_id res chain seq x y z
N MET A 1 -16.17 -10.24 60.56
CA MET A 1 -14.94 -9.79 59.86
C MET A 1 -14.90 -10.11 58.37
N PHE A 2 -15.98 -10.40 57.70
CA PHE A 2 -16.02 -10.83 56.26
C PHE A 2 -16.51 -9.78 55.29
N LYS A 3 -16.75 -8.52 55.73
CA LYS A 3 -17.37 -7.46 54.88
C LYS A 3 -16.39 -6.51 54.18
N LYS A 4 -15.09 -6.62 54.38
CA LYS A 4 -14.09 -5.65 53.82
C LYS A 4 -13.26 -6.20 52.65
N ILE A 5 -13.42 -7.45 52.24
CA ILE A 5 -12.59 -8.05 51.18
C ILE A 5 -13.30 -8.07 49.79
N LEU A 6 -14.63 -7.82 49.77
CA LEU A 6 -15.41 -7.91 48.54
C LEU A 6 -15.31 -6.66 47.65
N PHE A 7 -14.87 -5.54 48.19
CA PHE A 7 -14.82 -4.24 47.44
C PHE A 7 -13.64 -4.08 46.49
N PRO A 8 -12.44 -4.64 46.72
CA PRO A 8 -11.35 -4.52 45.75
C PRO A 8 -11.46 -5.46 44.54
N LEU A 9 -12.26 -6.54 44.64
CA LEU A 9 -12.38 -7.50 43.54
C LEU A 9 -13.29 -7.01 42.41
N VAL A 10 -14.26 -6.14 42.72
CA VAL A 10 -15.18 -5.56 41.71
C VAL A 10 -14.50 -4.44 40.91
N ALA A 11 -13.51 -3.74 41.48
CA ALA A 11 -12.79 -2.67 40.80
C ALA A 11 -11.81 -3.17 39.73
N LEU A 12 -11.42 -4.47 39.76
CA LEU A 12 -10.45 -5.03 38.80
C LEU A 12 -11.10 -5.43 37.47
N PHE A 13 -12.44 -5.54 37.41
CA PHE A 13 -13.16 -5.93 36.17
C PHE A 13 -13.52 -4.76 35.27
N MET A 14 -13.31 -3.51 35.66
CA MET A 14 -13.65 -2.32 34.87
C MET A 14 -12.53 -1.85 33.92
N LEU A 15 -11.40 -2.56 33.86
CA LEU A 15 -10.28 -2.24 32.99
C LEU A 15 -10.24 -3.05 31.69
N ALA A 16 -11.34 -3.73 31.33
CA ALA A 16 -11.48 -4.24 29.97
C ALA A 16 -11.77 -3.04 29.04
N GLY A 17 -10.74 -2.22 28.82
CA GLY A 17 -10.77 -1.12 27.87
C GLY A 17 -11.11 -1.69 26.50
N CYS A 18 -12.17 -1.18 25.86
CA CYS A 18 -12.51 -1.48 24.49
C CYS A 18 -11.26 -1.20 23.63
N ALA A 19 -10.55 -2.24 23.22
CA ALA A 19 -9.46 -2.12 22.28
C ALA A 19 -10.01 -1.53 21.01
N LYS A 20 -9.55 -0.32 20.65
CA LYS A 20 -9.95 0.34 19.42
C LYS A 20 -9.51 -0.56 18.25
N PRO A 21 -10.37 -0.86 17.27
CA PRO A 21 -9.96 -1.71 16.15
C PRO A 21 -8.74 -1.11 15.45
N PRO A 22 -7.81 -1.93 14.97
CA PRO A 22 -6.65 -1.44 14.24
C PRO A 22 -7.11 -0.65 13.02
N THR A 23 -6.56 0.55 12.85
CA THR A 23 -6.84 1.43 11.71
C THR A 23 -5.78 1.32 10.61
N THR A 24 -4.78 0.46 10.81
CA THR A 24 -3.71 0.20 9.84
C THR A 24 -3.79 -1.23 9.33
N ILE A 25 -3.50 -1.40 8.03
CA ILE A 25 -3.41 -2.71 7.37
C ILE A 25 -2.03 -2.88 6.76
N GLU A 26 -1.52 -4.10 6.81
CA GLU A 26 -0.31 -4.48 6.10
C GLU A 26 -0.66 -4.76 4.64
N VAL A 27 0.04 -4.06 3.73
CA VAL A 27 -0.11 -4.28 2.29
C VAL A 27 1.06 -5.13 1.81
N SER A 28 0.77 -6.36 1.44
CA SER A 28 1.74 -7.33 0.89
C SER A 28 1.29 -7.77 -0.50
N PRO A 29 1.69 -7.05 -1.56
CA PRO A 29 1.28 -7.41 -2.91
C PRO A 29 1.94 -8.73 -3.34
N THR A 30 1.16 -9.59 -3.99
CA THR A 30 1.72 -10.74 -4.69
C THR A 30 2.42 -10.27 -5.95
N ILE A 31 3.73 -10.50 -6.04
CA ILE A 31 4.55 -10.05 -7.17
C ILE A 31 4.73 -11.22 -8.14
N THR A 32 4.21 -11.06 -9.36
CA THR A 32 4.53 -11.95 -10.47
C THR A 32 5.84 -11.47 -11.10
N LEU A 33 6.88 -12.30 -11.02
CA LEU A 33 8.18 -11.95 -11.61
C LEU A 33 8.17 -12.24 -13.11
N PRO A 34 8.66 -11.32 -13.95
CA PRO A 34 8.80 -11.54 -15.38
C PRO A 34 9.91 -12.52 -15.68
N GLN A 35 9.85 -13.12 -16.86
CA GLN A 35 10.96 -13.93 -17.38
C GLN A 35 12.17 -13.04 -17.64
N GLN A 36 13.36 -13.53 -17.30
CA GLN A 36 14.62 -12.84 -17.55
C GLN A 36 14.85 -12.66 -19.06
N ASP A 37 15.35 -11.49 -19.43
CA ASP A 37 15.75 -11.15 -20.79
C ASP A 37 17.26 -10.90 -20.82
N PRO A 38 18.05 -11.82 -21.39
CA PRO A 38 19.51 -11.68 -21.41
C PRO A 38 20.02 -10.41 -22.11
N SER A 39 19.25 -9.82 -23.03
CA SER A 39 19.63 -8.59 -23.74
C SER A 39 19.64 -7.35 -22.84
N LEU A 40 19.00 -7.43 -21.67
CA LEU A 40 18.91 -6.36 -20.70
C LEU A 40 19.98 -6.42 -19.60
N MET A 41 20.77 -7.50 -19.59
CA MET A 41 21.84 -7.68 -18.62
C MET A 41 22.89 -6.56 -18.75
N GLY A 42 23.20 -5.92 -17.62
CA GLY A 42 24.13 -4.79 -17.58
C GLY A 42 23.52 -3.44 -17.86
N VAL A 43 22.25 -3.36 -18.28
CA VAL A 43 21.53 -2.10 -18.39
C VAL A 43 21.11 -1.63 -17.00
N THR A 44 21.62 -0.46 -16.58
CA THR A 44 21.32 0.10 -15.27
C THR A 44 20.11 1.04 -15.36
N VAL A 45 19.19 0.93 -14.39
CA VAL A 45 18.06 1.83 -14.22
C VAL A 45 18.03 2.38 -12.80
N SER A 46 17.62 3.61 -12.61
CA SER A 46 17.29 4.17 -11.29
C SER A 46 15.78 4.16 -11.11
N ILE A 47 15.32 3.88 -9.87
CA ILE A 47 13.89 3.72 -9.57
C ILE A 47 13.52 4.61 -8.40
N ASN A 48 12.41 5.35 -8.54
CA ASN A 48 11.87 6.22 -7.51
C ASN A 48 10.36 6.04 -7.40
N GLY A 49 9.86 5.99 -6.17
CA GLY A 49 8.43 5.98 -5.88
C GLY A 49 7.91 7.38 -5.52
N ALA A 50 6.67 7.67 -5.87
CA ALA A 50 5.95 8.85 -5.43
C ALA A 50 4.50 8.50 -5.08
N ASP A 51 4.03 8.95 -3.92
CA ASP A 51 2.63 8.87 -3.52
C ASP A 51 2.02 10.27 -3.67
N GLN A 52 1.15 10.44 -4.65
CA GLN A 52 0.44 11.69 -4.96
C GLN A 52 -1.04 11.62 -4.61
N ARG A 53 -1.45 10.62 -3.83
CA ARG A 53 -2.84 10.52 -3.38
C ARG A 53 -3.18 11.70 -2.46
N THR A 54 -4.33 12.29 -2.68
CA THR A 54 -4.87 13.35 -1.80
C THR A 54 -5.39 12.78 -0.48
N ASP A 55 -5.90 11.54 -0.49
CA ASP A 55 -6.35 10.80 0.69
C ASP A 55 -5.41 9.62 0.93
N GLN A 56 -4.81 9.56 2.11
CA GLN A 56 -3.90 8.48 2.50
C GLN A 56 -4.64 7.19 2.88
N ALA A 57 -5.97 7.22 2.95
CA ALA A 57 -6.78 6.03 3.19
C ALA A 57 -6.58 5.00 2.07
N LEU A 58 -6.40 3.74 2.45
CA LEU A 58 -6.45 2.59 1.53
C LEU A 58 -7.85 2.02 1.43
N ALA A 59 -8.62 2.10 2.53
CA ALA A 59 -10.00 1.66 2.52
C ALA A 59 -10.84 2.46 3.50
N LYS A 60 -12.12 2.60 3.16
CA LYS A 60 -13.19 3.01 4.07
C LYS A 60 -14.17 1.87 4.20
N VAL A 61 -14.39 1.44 5.43
CA VAL A 61 -15.33 0.36 5.75
C VAL A 61 -16.52 0.97 6.48
N THR A 62 -17.67 0.92 5.85
CA THR A 62 -18.94 1.38 6.45
C THR A 62 -19.70 0.18 6.97
N ARG A 63 -19.93 0.16 8.28
CA ARG A 63 -20.68 -0.87 8.98
C ARG A 63 -21.54 -0.23 10.07
N ASP A 64 -22.82 -0.56 10.13
CA ASP A 64 -23.75 -0.07 11.17
C ASP A 64 -23.70 1.48 11.33
N ASN A 65 -23.69 2.22 10.21
CA ASN A 65 -23.52 3.68 10.14
C ASN A 65 -22.21 4.22 10.73
N GLN A 66 -21.24 3.36 11.01
CA GLN A 66 -19.89 3.75 11.41
C GLN A 66 -18.93 3.61 10.23
N ILE A 67 -18.07 4.60 10.06
CA ILE A 67 -17.03 4.58 9.05
C ILE A 67 -15.67 4.36 9.73
N VAL A 68 -15.00 3.28 9.36
CA VAL A 68 -13.63 3.00 9.77
C VAL A 68 -12.71 3.24 8.58
N THR A 69 -11.76 4.15 8.74
CA THR A 69 -10.74 4.43 7.73
C THR A 69 -9.50 3.60 8.02
N LEU A 70 -9.03 2.86 7.02
CA LEU A 70 -7.83 2.04 7.09
C LEU A 70 -6.71 2.67 6.27
N THR A 71 -5.53 2.76 6.85
CA THR A 71 -4.31 3.27 6.20
C THR A 71 -3.27 2.16 6.08
N ALA A 72 -2.28 2.33 5.20
CA ALA A 72 -1.18 1.40 5.10
C ALA A 72 -0.26 1.48 6.33
N SER A 73 0.23 0.35 6.81
CA SER A 73 1.26 0.29 7.86
C SER A 73 2.64 0.71 7.34
N ARG A 74 2.86 0.66 6.02
CA ARG A 74 4.07 1.11 5.33
C ARG A 74 3.72 2.22 4.33
N ASP A 75 4.66 3.13 4.12
CA ASP A 75 4.57 4.14 3.05
C ASP A 75 4.50 3.43 1.69
N LEU A 76 3.42 3.70 0.94
CA LEU A 76 3.19 3.09 -0.38
C LEU A 76 4.25 3.45 -1.40
N ARG A 77 4.86 4.62 -1.29
CA ARG A 77 5.95 5.05 -2.15
C ARG A 77 7.09 4.03 -2.13
N PHE A 78 7.55 3.64 -0.94
CA PHE A 78 8.63 2.66 -0.78
C PHE A 78 8.18 1.25 -1.16
N LEU A 79 6.93 0.89 -0.86
CA LEU A 79 6.38 -0.41 -1.24
C LEU A 79 6.34 -0.58 -2.76
N LEU A 80 5.85 0.41 -3.49
CA LEU A 80 5.75 0.36 -4.95
C LEU A 80 7.13 0.41 -5.61
N GLN A 81 8.05 1.21 -5.06
CA GLN A 81 9.44 1.21 -5.49
C GLN A 81 10.06 -0.17 -5.37
N GLU A 82 9.93 -0.82 -4.21
CA GLU A 82 10.44 -2.19 -3.96
C GLU A 82 9.86 -3.22 -4.94
N VAL A 83 8.55 -3.13 -5.22
CA VAL A 83 7.90 -4.01 -6.20
C VAL A 83 8.49 -3.84 -7.60
N LEU A 84 8.68 -2.59 -8.03
CA LEU A 84 9.23 -2.29 -9.35
C LEU A 84 10.71 -2.72 -9.43
N GLU A 85 11.50 -2.49 -8.38
CA GLU A 85 12.89 -2.94 -8.28
C GLU A 85 13.01 -4.46 -8.45
N LYS A 86 12.16 -5.23 -7.75
CA LYS A 86 12.13 -6.69 -7.87
C LYS A 86 11.79 -7.14 -9.29
N GLN A 87 10.83 -6.50 -9.93
CA GLN A 87 10.43 -6.83 -11.30
C GLN A 87 11.54 -6.48 -12.32
N MET A 88 12.17 -5.32 -12.18
CA MET A 88 13.26 -4.91 -13.07
C MET A 88 14.48 -5.82 -12.91
N THR A 89 14.86 -6.13 -11.66
CA THR A 89 15.95 -7.08 -11.39
C THR A 89 15.67 -8.47 -11.96
N ALA A 90 14.45 -8.99 -11.77
CA ALA A 90 14.06 -10.28 -12.33
C ALA A 90 14.08 -10.28 -13.87
N ARG A 91 13.78 -9.16 -14.50
CA ARG A 91 13.83 -8.98 -15.96
C ARG A 91 15.27 -8.97 -16.50
N GLY A 92 16.27 -8.64 -15.67
CA GLY A 92 17.69 -8.62 -16.04
C GLY A 92 18.36 -7.25 -15.91
N TYR A 93 17.62 -6.22 -15.50
CA TYR A 93 18.21 -4.90 -15.27
C TYR A 93 19.05 -4.86 -13.98
N MET A 94 20.06 -4.03 -13.98
CA MET A 94 20.75 -3.61 -12.77
C MET A 94 20.03 -2.40 -12.19
N VAL A 95 19.62 -2.45 -10.92
CA VAL A 95 18.99 -1.31 -10.24
C VAL A 95 20.05 -0.57 -9.45
N GLY A 96 20.16 0.73 -9.67
CA GLY A 96 21.15 1.57 -8.98
C GLY A 96 20.82 3.06 -9.07
N PRO A 97 21.47 3.92 -8.25
CA PRO A 97 21.12 5.32 -8.12
C PRO A 97 21.40 6.16 -9.37
N ASN A 98 22.32 5.74 -10.23
CA ASN A 98 22.84 6.52 -11.36
C ASN A 98 22.59 5.83 -12.72
N GLY A 99 21.45 5.18 -12.87
CA GLY A 99 21.10 4.56 -14.15
C GLY A 99 20.83 5.61 -15.26
N PRO A 100 21.17 5.31 -16.54
CA PRO A 100 20.88 6.21 -17.67
C PRO A 100 19.39 6.38 -17.95
N VAL A 101 18.56 5.54 -17.37
CA VAL A 101 17.10 5.65 -17.40
C VAL A 101 16.59 5.74 -15.98
N ASN A 102 15.80 6.76 -15.70
CA ASN A 102 15.08 6.91 -14.44
C ASN A 102 13.64 6.42 -14.61
N LEU A 103 13.23 5.48 -13.77
CA LEU A 103 11.86 4.99 -13.68
C LEU A 103 11.22 5.59 -12.44
N GLN A 104 10.15 6.36 -12.63
CA GLN A 104 9.35 6.89 -11.55
C GLN A 104 8.00 6.19 -11.53
N ILE A 105 7.67 5.53 -10.40
CA ILE A 105 6.33 4.97 -10.17
C ILE A 105 5.53 5.94 -9.30
N ILE A 106 4.37 6.35 -9.80
CA ILE A 106 3.49 7.33 -9.16
C ILE A 106 2.16 6.67 -8.88
N VAL A 107 1.71 6.70 -7.62
CA VAL A 107 0.35 6.34 -7.27
C VAL A 107 -0.48 7.61 -7.06
N SER A 108 -1.53 7.77 -7.86
CA SER A 108 -2.46 8.89 -7.78
C SER A 108 -3.77 8.51 -7.10
N GLN A 109 -4.19 7.24 -7.23
CA GLN A 109 -5.32 6.66 -6.53
C GLN A 109 -5.01 5.19 -6.17
N LEU A 110 -5.32 4.81 -4.96
CA LEU A 110 -5.37 3.41 -4.52
C LEU A 110 -6.31 3.36 -3.32
N TYR A 111 -7.53 2.85 -3.54
CA TYR A 111 -8.59 3.01 -2.58
C TYR A 111 -9.66 1.93 -2.75
N ALA A 112 -10.19 1.44 -1.65
CA ALA A 112 -11.34 0.55 -1.58
C ALA A 112 -12.43 1.15 -0.69
N ASP A 113 -13.67 1.15 -1.18
CA ASP A 113 -14.86 1.44 -0.40
C ASP A 113 -15.59 0.14 -0.13
N VAL A 114 -15.78 -0.19 1.13
CA VAL A 114 -16.45 -1.42 1.57
C VAL A 114 -17.67 -1.02 2.37
N SER A 115 -18.86 -1.29 1.85
CA SER A 115 -20.11 -1.05 2.56
C SER A 115 -20.82 -2.36 2.89
N GLN A 116 -21.26 -2.49 4.12
CA GLN A 116 -22.06 -3.63 4.56
C GLN A 116 -23.55 -3.35 4.28
N GLY A 117 -24.15 -4.18 3.39
CA GLY A 117 -25.60 -4.28 3.27
C GLY A 117 -26.16 -5.35 4.21
N ASN A 118 -27.48 -5.51 4.22
CA ASN A 118 -28.15 -6.47 5.10
C ASN A 118 -27.75 -7.93 4.87
N VAL A 119 -27.31 -8.30 3.67
CA VAL A 119 -26.99 -9.70 3.26
C VAL A 119 -25.65 -9.79 2.57
N ARG A 120 -25.11 -8.69 2.01
CA ARG A 120 -23.90 -8.70 1.18
C ARG A 120 -23.02 -7.50 1.47
N TYR A 121 -21.73 -7.65 1.23
CA TYR A 121 -20.80 -6.53 1.16
C TYR A 121 -20.75 -6.01 -0.27
N ASN A 122 -20.74 -4.69 -0.42
CA ASN A 122 -20.40 -4.02 -1.67
C ASN A 122 -18.97 -3.51 -1.55
N ILE A 123 -18.14 -3.82 -2.55
CA ILE A 123 -16.75 -3.38 -2.59
C ILE A 123 -16.56 -2.62 -3.91
N ALA A 124 -16.17 -1.37 -3.80
CA ALA A 124 -15.76 -0.54 -4.93
C ALA A 124 -14.27 -0.21 -4.77
N THR A 125 -13.49 -0.46 -5.81
CA THR A 125 -12.05 -0.20 -5.81
C THR A 125 -11.68 0.81 -6.89
N LYS A 126 -10.64 1.60 -6.63
CA LYS A 126 -10.02 2.46 -7.63
C LYS A 126 -8.51 2.38 -7.50
N ALA A 127 -7.83 2.20 -8.61
CA ALA A 127 -6.40 2.30 -8.72
C ALA A 127 -6.01 3.16 -9.92
N ASP A 128 -5.10 4.09 -9.74
CA ASP A 128 -4.47 4.86 -10.82
C ASP A 128 -2.97 4.97 -10.50
N ILE A 129 -2.17 4.26 -11.30
CA ILE A 129 -0.73 4.19 -11.14
C ILE A 129 -0.09 4.52 -12.48
N ALA A 130 0.90 5.40 -12.47
CA ALA A 130 1.69 5.74 -13.64
C ALA A 130 3.15 5.29 -13.45
N ILE A 131 3.77 4.81 -14.52
CA ILE A 131 5.22 4.60 -14.59
C ILE A 131 5.75 5.54 -15.66
N ILE A 132 6.69 6.39 -15.28
CA ILE A 132 7.36 7.34 -16.17
C ILE A 132 8.81 6.92 -16.31
N ALA A 133 9.22 6.57 -17.52
CA ALA A 133 10.62 6.34 -17.86
C ALA A 133 11.19 7.62 -18.46
N THR A 134 12.28 8.13 -17.91
CA THR A 134 12.99 9.31 -18.39
C THR A 134 14.43 8.93 -18.75
N ALA A 135 14.79 9.05 -20.00
CA ALA A 135 16.16 8.82 -20.46
C ALA A 135 17.05 10.07 -20.24
N GLN A 136 18.37 9.90 -20.25
CA GLN A 136 19.33 11.00 -20.06
C GLN A 136 19.18 12.14 -21.08
N ASN A 137 18.74 11.82 -22.30
CA ASN A 137 18.47 12.82 -23.34
C ASN A 137 17.16 13.60 -23.13
N GLY A 138 16.46 13.38 -22.01
CA GLY A 138 15.20 14.03 -21.67
C GLY A 138 13.96 13.39 -22.29
N ASN A 139 14.10 12.37 -23.12
CA ASN A 139 12.95 11.64 -23.66
C ASN A 139 12.17 10.95 -22.53
N LYS A 140 10.84 11.08 -22.58
CA LYS A 140 9.93 10.50 -21.58
C LYS A 140 8.93 9.55 -22.23
N MET A 141 8.69 8.43 -21.57
CA MET A 141 7.61 7.50 -21.87
C MET A 141 6.77 7.34 -20.62
N THR A 142 5.45 7.40 -20.76
CA THR A 142 4.51 7.22 -19.64
C THR A 142 3.59 6.03 -19.93
N LYS A 143 3.44 5.16 -18.96
CA LYS A 143 2.47 4.08 -18.96
C LYS A 143 1.53 4.23 -17.79
N ASN A 144 0.22 4.29 -18.06
CA ASN A 144 -0.83 4.40 -17.04
C ASN A 144 -1.54 3.07 -16.86
N TYR A 145 -1.82 2.72 -15.62
CA TYR A 145 -2.59 1.55 -15.22
C TYR A 145 -3.78 2.01 -14.38
N ARG A 146 -4.98 1.64 -14.79
CA ARG A 146 -6.24 1.99 -14.11
C ARG A 146 -7.09 0.75 -13.90
N ALA A 147 -7.73 0.70 -12.72
CA ALA A 147 -8.69 -0.33 -12.33
C ALA A 147 -9.82 0.28 -11.50
#